data_ccad38422062933bb07a233e5e60772b
#
_entry.id   ccad38422062933bb07a233e5e60772b
#
_cell.length_a   1.000
_cell.length_b   1.000
_cell.length_c   1.000
_cell.angle_alpha   90.00
_cell.angle_beta   90.00
_cell.angle_gamma   90.00
#
_symmetry.space_group_name_H-M   'P 1'
#
loop_
_entity.id
_entity.type
_entity.pdbx_description
1 polymer ?
#
loop_
_entity_poly.entity_id
_entity_poly.type
_entity_poly.pdbx_seq_one_letter_code
_entity_poly.pdbx_strand_id
1 'polypeptide(L)'
;MPRRSFWKSDEGKPLVFSKAEFVGNLTVRMIRSDTARIEIKQSQSESNRLDWGVKDGNLFVKLKPGMNGKASSAEVVLYYDSLQALKASAANVAVEGPVCCEVLSVDLAAGATLGMDVATTDLYMKVAGNSAANITGTTKYYTLFATSKAKVDSRTLEAMDVRVEAASGAEAYVCATERLQMTSDTGAAIFYRGEPSIVRSSAKMMGTINSIGQ
;
A
#
# COMPACT_ATOMS: atom_id res chain seq x y z
N MET A 1 -27.20 -21.99 -12.13
CA MET A 1 -26.08 -22.92 -11.89
C MET A 1 -25.04 -22.18 -11.04
N PRO A 2 -24.58 -22.74 -9.91
CA PRO A 2 -23.58 -22.08 -9.08
C PRO A 2 -22.28 -21.98 -9.88
N ARG A 3 -21.68 -20.79 -9.94
CA ARG A 3 -20.37 -20.54 -10.56
C ARG A 3 -19.32 -21.32 -9.76
N ARG A 4 -18.71 -22.33 -10.36
CA ARG A 4 -17.60 -23.05 -9.73
C ARG A 4 -16.40 -22.10 -9.68
N SER A 5 -15.97 -21.78 -8.47
CA SER A 5 -14.69 -21.09 -8.22
C SER A 5 -13.58 -22.15 -8.07
N PHE A 6 -12.44 -21.89 -8.67
CA PHE A 6 -11.25 -22.76 -8.55
C PHE A 6 -10.15 -22.04 -7.80
N TRP A 7 -9.51 -22.76 -6.90
CA TRP A 7 -8.24 -22.36 -6.31
C TRP A 7 -7.13 -22.87 -7.24
N LYS A 8 -6.25 -21.97 -7.70
CA LYS A 8 -4.96 -22.33 -8.27
C LYS A 8 -3.91 -22.11 -7.19
N SER A 9 -3.23 -23.16 -6.78
CA SER A 9 -2.03 -23.08 -5.95
C SER A 9 -0.83 -23.42 -6.81
N ASP A 10 0.33 -22.88 -6.46
CA ASP A 10 1.60 -23.31 -7.07
C ASP A 10 1.92 -24.70 -6.52
N GLU A 11 1.90 -25.72 -7.39
CA GLU A 11 2.15 -27.10 -7.02
C GLU A 11 3.63 -27.29 -6.62
N GLY A 12 3.94 -27.01 -5.36
CA GLY A 12 5.10 -27.58 -4.67
C GLY A 12 6.46 -26.92 -4.87
N LYS A 13 6.60 -25.75 -5.50
CA LYS A 13 7.87 -25.00 -5.51
C LYS A 13 7.79 -23.81 -4.55
N PRO A 14 8.75 -23.67 -3.61
CA PRO A 14 8.79 -22.50 -2.75
C PRO A 14 8.97 -21.24 -3.60
N LEU A 15 8.09 -20.26 -3.42
CA LEU A 15 8.23 -18.95 -4.04
C LEU A 15 9.32 -18.17 -3.31
N VAL A 16 10.26 -17.58 -4.06
CA VAL A 16 11.31 -16.73 -3.50
C VAL A 16 11.14 -15.33 -4.04
N PHE A 17 10.66 -14.42 -3.20
CA PHE A 17 10.47 -13.02 -3.53
C PHE A 17 10.59 -12.14 -2.27
N SER A 18 10.92 -10.88 -2.47
CA SER A 18 10.88 -9.83 -1.44
C SER A 18 10.07 -8.63 -1.89
N LYS A 19 9.54 -8.67 -3.11
CA LYS A 19 8.73 -7.61 -3.71
C LYS A 19 7.43 -8.21 -4.23
N ALA A 20 6.32 -7.48 -4.09
CA ALA A 20 5.02 -7.91 -4.59
C ALA A 20 4.35 -6.79 -5.41
N GLU A 21 3.78 -7.14 -6.55
CA GLU A 21 3.07 -6.23 -7.45
C GLU A 21 1.68 -6.78 -7.77
N PHE A 22 0.63 -6.00 -7.50
CA PHE A 22 -0.76 -6.35 -7.77
C PHE A 22 -1.38 -5.33 -8.72
N VAL A 23 -1.94 -5.78 -9.84
CA VAL A 23 -2.54 -4.91 -10.86
C VAL A 23 -3.92 -5.43 -11.27
N GLY A 24 -4.90 -4.56 -11.24
CA GLY A 24 -6.28 -4.85 -11.61
C GLY A 24 -7.19 -5.09 -10.40
N ASN A 25 -8.47 -5.37 -10.66
CA ASN A 25 -9.47 -5.55 -9.61
C ASN A 25 -9.24 -6.84 -8.80
N LEU A 26 -8.25 -6.78 -7.92
CA LEU A 26 -7.83 -7.85 -7.02
C LEU A 26 -8.21 -7.52 -5.59
N THR A 27 -8.68 -8.52 -4.86
CA THR A 27 -8.77 -8.48 -3.39
C THR A 27 -7.66 -9.38 -2.85
N VAL A 28 -6.66 -8.76 -2.24
CA VAL A 28 -5.44 -9.42 -1.81
C VAL A 28 -5.36 -9.45 -0.29
N ARG A 29 -5.13 -10.62 0.26
CA ARG A 29 -4.84 -10.84 1.67
C ARG A 29 -3.42 -11.38 1.79
N MET A 30 -2.56 -10.65 2.48
CA MET A 30 -1.17 -11.04 2.69
C MET A 30 -0.97 -11.51 4.12
N ILE A 31 -0.35 -12.67 4.30
CA ILE A 31 -0.16 -13.32 5.60
C ILE A 31 1.32 -13.69 5.73
N ARG A 32 1.95 -13.30 6.83
CA ARG A 32 3.33 -13.69 7.08
C ARG A 32 3.43 -15.20 7.38
N SER A 33 4.40 -15.87 6.76
CA SER A 33 4.61 -17.30 6.90
C SER A 33 6.06 -17.65 6.57
N ASP A 34 6.60 -18.67 7.21
CA ASP A 34 7.96 -19.17 6.93
C ASP A 34 8.10 -19.80 5.53
N THR A 35 6.98 -20.10 4.88
CA THR A 35 6.95 -20.64 3.53
C THR A 35 6.07 -19.78 2.64
N ALA A 36 6.68 -19.17 1.63
CA ALA A 36 5.96 -18.34 0.68
C ALA A 36 5.15 -19.21 -0.28
N ARG A 37 3.86 -18.89 -0.44
CA ARG A 37 2.93 -19.53 -1.36
C ARG A 37 1.82 -18.57 -1.76
N ILE A 38 1.17 -18.86 -2.87
CA ILE A 38 0.04 -18.09 -3.37
C ILE A 38 -1.17 -18.99 -3.58
N GLU A 39 -2.34 -18.50 -3.18
CA GLU A 39 -3.63 -19.12 -3.44
C GLU A 39 -4.51 -18.11 -4.19
N ILE A 40 -5.02 -18.51 -5.34
CA ILE A 40 -5.82 -17.63 -6.19
C ILE A 40 -7.19 -18.25 -6.41
N LYS A 41 -8.24 -17.50 -6.08
CA LYS A 41 -9.62 -17.87 -6.33
C LYS A 41 -10.20 -16.99 -7.43
N GLN A 42 -10.54 -17.61 -8.53
CA GLN A 42 -11.05 -16.93 -9.72
C GLN A 42 -12.20 -17.73 -10.35
N SER A 43 -13.09 -17.03 -11.06
CA SER A 43 -14.12 -17.68 -11.87
C SER A 43 -13.49 -18.41 -13.06
N GLN A 44 -13.97 -19.62 -13.37
CA GLN A 44 -13.49 -20.41 -14.52
C GLN A 44 -13.54 -19.67 -15.86
N SER A 45 -14.56 -18.83 -16.06
CA SER A 45 -14.73 -18.04 -17.29
C SER A 45 -13.66 -16.95 -17.48
N GLU A 46 -12.86 -16.69 -16.45
CA GLU A 46 -11.88 -15.60 -16.42
C GLU A 46 -10.43 -16.10 -16.24
N SER A 47 -10.22 -17.42 -16.18
CA SER A 47 -8.93 -18.03 -15.88
C SER A 47 -7.78 -17.61 -16.82
N ASN A 48 -8.09 -17.21 -18.05
CA ASN A 48 -7.10 -16.77 -19.05
C ASN A 48 -6.74 -15.26 -18.93
N ARG A 49 -7.27 -14.55 -17.93
CA ARG A 49 -7.06 -13.11 -17.76
C ARG A 49 -6.13 -12.78 -16.63
N LEU A 50 -5.90 -13.73 -15.75
CA LEU A 50 -4.96 -13.58 -14.65
C LEU A 50 -3.60 -14.11 -15.10
N ASP A 51 -2.61 -13.24 -14.99
CA ASP A 51 -1.20 -13.56 -15.16
C ASP A 51 -0.47 -13.35 -13.85
N TRP A 52 0.30 -14.36 -13.41
CA TRP A 52 1.07 -14.27 -12.18
C TRP A 52 2.36 -15.09 -12.26
N GLY A 53 3.34 -14.70 -11.49
CA GLY A 53 4.62 -15.39 -11.42
C GLY A 53 5.64 -14.63 -10.60
N VAL A 54 6.84 -15.19 -10.50
CA VAL A 54 7.99 -14.53 -9.86
C VAL A 54 9.07 -14.28 -10.91
N LYS A 55 9.53 -13.04 -10.99
CA LYS A 55 10.63 -12.62 -11.85
C LYS A 55 11.55 -11.68 -11.09
N ASP A 56 12.84 -11.99 -11.06
CA ASP A 56 13.88 -11.17 -10.41
C ASP A 56 13.53 -10.79 -8.94
N GLY A 57 12.99 -11.76 -8.18
CA GLY A 57 12.58 -11.54 -6.80
C GLY A 57 11.32 -10.70 -6.61
N ASN A 58 10.58 -10.43 -7.70
CA ASN A 58 9.30 -9.74 -7.69
C ASN A 58 8.17 -10.69 -8.04
N LEU A 59 7.26 -10.93 -7.10
CA LEU A 59 6.00 -11.61 -7.37
C LEU A 59 5.05 -10.62 -8.04
N PHE A 60 4.51 -10.97 -9.19
CA PHE A 60 3.48 -10.17 -9.84
C PHE A 60 2.17 -10.95 -9.98
N VAL A 61 1.06 -10.26 -9.79
CA VAL A 61 -0.29 -10.77 -10.06
C VAL A 61 -1.04 -9.69 -10.82
N LYS A 62 -1.36 -9.95 -12.08
CA LYS A 62 -1.98 -8.99 -13.00
C LYS A 62 -3.29 -9.54 -13.56
N LEU A 63 -4.39 -8.86 -13.28
CA LEU A 63 -5.70 -9.19 -13.80
C LEU A 63 -6.07 -8.21 -14.91
N LYS A 64 -6.25 -8.73 -16.12
CA LYS A 64 -6.69 -7.92 -17.27
C LYS A 64 -8.14 -7.48 -17.11
N PRO A 65 -8.50 -6.27 -17.55
CA PRO A 65 -9.88 -5.79 -17.52
C PRO A 65 -10.87 -6.76 -18.20
N GLY A 66 -12.08 -6.81 -17.70
CA GLY A 66 -13.15 -7.60 -18.28
C GLY A 66 -13.48 -7.17 -19.72
N MET A 67 -14.00 -8.10 -20.56
CA MET A 67 -14.52 -7.78 -21.90
C MET A 67 -16.02 -7.54 -21.86
N ASN A 68 -16.53 -6.74 -22.80
CA ASN A 68 -17.97 -6.48 -22.98
C ASN A 68 -18.67 -5.93 -21.73
N GLY A 69 -17.98 -5.04 -20.96
CA GLY A 69 -18.56 -4.39 -19.79
C GLY A 69 -18.73 -5.30 -18.55
N LYS A 70 -18.25 -6.55 -18.59
CA LYS A 70 -18.21 -7.41 -17.41
C LYS A 70 -16.97 -7.09 -16.57
N ALA A 71 -17.15 -6.78 -15.29
CA ALA A 71 -16.05 -6.63 -14.35
C ALA A 71 -15.40 -7.99 -14.12
N SER A 72 -14.07 -8.05 -14.26
CA SER A 72 -13.25 -9.18 -13.83
C SER A 72 -12.72 -8.91 -12.45
N SER A 73 -12.76 -9.90 -11.55
CA SER A 73 -12.21 -9.80 -10.20
C SER A 73 -11.59 -11.13 -9.77
N ALA A 74 -10.58 -11.08 -8.92
CA ALA A 74 -10.00 -12.27 -8.31
C ALA A 74 -9.63 -12.01 -6.85
N GLU A 75 -9.72 -13.06 -6.04
CA GLU A 75 -9.25 -13.07 -4.65
C GLU A 75 -7.88 -13.76 -4.63
N VAL A 76 -6.92 -13.16 -3.91
CA VAL A 76 -5.56 -13.67 -3.76
C VAL A 76 -5.24 -13.75 -2.28
N VAL A 77 -4.79 -14.90 -1.82
CA VAL A 77 -4.14 -15.06 -0.52
C VAL A 77 -2.66 -15.31 -0.76
N LEU A 78 -1.82 -14.39 -0.33
CA LEU A 78 -0.38 -14.47 -0.46
C LEU A 78 0.26 -14.70 0.89
N TYR A 79 0.97 -15.79 1.03
CA TYR A 79 1.84 -16.06 2.16
C TYR A 79 3.25 -15.63 1.80
N TYR A 80 3.87 -14.81 2.65
CA TYR A 80 5.19 -14.25 2.40
C TYR A 80 6.11 -14.40 3.62
N ASP A 81 7.38 -14.62 3.37
CA ASP A 81 8.44 -14.68 4.37
C ASP A 81 9.01 -13.29 4.64
N SER A 82 9.41 -12.59 3.60
CA SER A 82 9.95 -11.24 3.67
C SER A 82 9.27 -10.31 2.67
N LEU A 83 9.16 -9.01 3.03
CA LEU A 83 8.59 -8.00 2.16
C LEU A 83 9.41 -6.70 2.28
N GLN A 84 9.97 -6.23 1.16
CA GLN A 84 10.73 -4.99 1.05
C GLN A 84 10.06 -3.98 0.11
N ALA A 85 9.21 -4.46 -0.80
CA ALA A 85 8.44 -3.57 -1.66
C ALA A 85 7.05 -4.13 -1.95
N LEU A 86 6.05 -3.24 -1.95
CA LEU A 86 4.67 -3.52 -2.30
C LEU A 86 4.19 -2.49 -3.32
N LYS A 87 3.70 -2.95 -4.46
CA LYS A 87 3.03 -2.12 -5.46
C LYS A 87 1.61 -2.60 -5.69
N ALA A 88 0.66 -1.67 -5.67
CA ALA A 88 -0.73 -1.99 -5.97
C ALA A 88 -1.34 -0.93 -6.90
N SER A 89 -2.02 -1.38 -7.93
CA SER A 89 -2.73 -0.55 -8.88
C SER A 89 -4.13 -1.11 -9.11
N ALA A 90 -5.16 -0.36 -8.78
CA ALA A 90 -6.56 -0.77 -8.82
C ALA A 90 -6.86 -2.06 -8.01
N ALA A 91 -6.08 -2.33 -6.97
CA ALA A 91 -6.20 -3.51 -6.12
C ALA A 91 -6.48 -3.13 -4.67
N ASN A 92 -7.21 -3.97 -3.95
CA ASN A 92 -7.44 -3.84 -2.53
C ASN A 92 -6.52 -4.81 -1.78
N VAL A 93 -5.62 -4.30 -0.96
CA VAL A 93 -4.61 -5.10 -0.25
C VAL A 93 -4.78 -4.95 1.26
N ALA A 94 -4.88 -6.06 1.95
CA ALA A 94 -4.84 -6.11 3.41
C ALA A 94 -3.69 -7.02 3.84
N VAL A 95 -2.83 -6.52 4.72
CA VAL A 95 -1.70 -7.27 5.28
C VAL A 95 -2.01 -7.62 6.71
N GLU A 96 -1.99 -8.91 7.04
CA GLU A 96 -2.25 -9.42 8.38
C GLU A 96 -0.97 -9.51 9.19
N GLY A 97 -1.00 -8.89 10.37
CA GLY A 97 0.14 -8.80 11.27
C GLY A 97 1.20 -7.78 10.80
N PRO A 98 2.18 -7.51 11.64
CA PRO A 98 3.18 -6.49 11.36
C PRO A 98 4.17 -6.92 10.26
N VAL A 99 4.41 -6.02 9.32
CA VAL A 99 5.52 -6.16 8.36
C VAL A 99 6.80 -5.68 9.04
N CYS A 100 7.67 -6.63 9.39
CA CYS A 100 8.94 -6.33 10.04
C CYS A 100 10.06 -6.42 9.02
N CYS A 101 10.67 -5.28 8.69
CA CYS A 101 11.85 -5.21 7.81
C CYS A 101 12.62 -3.92 8.06
N GLU A 102 13.84 -3.84 7.57
CA GLU A 102 14.66 -2.64 7.70
C GLU A 102 14.14 -1.52 6.81
N VAL A 103 13.87 -1.82 5.55
CA VAL A 103 13.40 -0.85 4.55
C VAL A 103 12.16 -1.39 3.85
N LEU A 104 11.08 -0.61 3.85
CA LEU A 104 9.85 -0.92 3.12
C LEU A 104 9.49 0.21 2.14
N SER A 105 9.27 -0.16 0.89
CA SER A 105 8.78 0.73 -0.16
C SER A 105 7.36 0.35 -0.58
N VAL A 106 6.45 1.31 -0.56
CA VAL A 106 5.04 1.12 -0.95
C VAL A 106 4.67 2.09 -2.07
N ASP A 107 4.04 1.59 -3.12
CA ASP A 107 3.58 2.38 -4.27
C ASP A 107 2.13 2.04 -4.61
N LEU A 108 1.21 2.98 -4.39
CA LEU A 108 -0.22 2.80 -4.63
C LEU A 108 -0.71 3.73 -5.72
N ALA A 109 -1.44 3.19 -6.70
CA ALA A 109 -1.97 3.93 -7.82
C ALA A 109 -3.37 3.48 -8.24
N ALA A 110 -4.05 4.31 -9.03
CA ALA A 110 -5.29 3.99 -9.73
C ALA A 110 -6.43 3.46 -8.83
N GLY A 111 -6.63 4.09 -7.67
CA GLY A 111 -7.69 3.70 -6.74
C GLY A 111 -7.38 2.47 -5.89
N ALA A 112 -6.11 2.10 -5.77
CA ALA A 112 -5.71 1.01 -4.87
C ALA A 112 -5.97 1.36 -3.40
N THR A 113 -6.27 0.35 -2.59
CA THR A 113 -6.39 0.50 -1.15
C THR A 113 -5.40 -0.41 -0.42
N LEU A 114 -4.86 0.07 0.71
CA LEU A 114 -3.92 -0.69 1.53
C LEU A 114 -4.23 -0.50 3.01
N GLY A 115 -4.32 -1.62 3.73
CA GLY A 115 -4.30 -1.66 5.19
C GLY A 115 -3.10 -2.47 5.66
N MET A 116 -2.23 -1.89 6.51
CA MET A 116 -0.99 -2.54 6.93
C MET A 116 -0.51 -2.01 8.28
N ASP A 117 0.01 -2.93 9.09
CA ASP A 117 0.79 -2.63 10.28
C ASP A 117 2.28 -2.82 9.99
N VAL A 118 3.15 -1.90 10.45
CA VAL A 118 4.58 -1.94 10.14
C VAL A 118 5.45 -1.79 11.38
N ALA A 119 6.60 -2.47 11.36
CA ALA A 119 7.70 -2.26 12.28
C ALA A 119 8.99 -2.17 11.44
N THR A 120 9.38 -0.95 11.05
CA THR A 120 10.47 -0.71 10.09
C THR A 120 11.46 0.33 10.58
N THR A 121 12.63 0.38 9.99
CA THR A 121 13.54 1.53 10.15
C THR A 121 13.17 2.62 9.16
N ASP A 122 13.04 2.28 7.90
CA ASP A 122 12.70 3.21 6.81
C ASP A 122 11.40 2.78 6.12
N LEU A 123 10.39 3.66 6.14
CA LEU A 123 9.16 3.51 5.38
C LEU A 123 9.09 4.59 4.29
N TYR A 124 9.05 4.16 3.05
CA TYR A 124 8.91 5.02 1.90
C TYR A 124 7.60 4.74 1.17
N MET A 125 6.72 5.76 1.05
CA MET A 125 5.41 5.60 0.45
C MET A 125 5.15 6.60 -0.66
N LYS A 126 4.62 6.10 -1.78
CA LYS A 126 4.00 6.90 -2.85
C LYS A 126 2.55 6.49 -3.00
N VAL A 127 1.64 7.43 -2.88
CA VAL A 127 0.21 7.17 -3.00
C VAL A 127 -0.41 8.17 -3.97
N ALA A 128 -1.03 7.70 -5.04
CA ALA A 128 -1.55 8.54 -6.09
C ALA A 128 -2.89 8.02 -6.68
N GLY A 129 -3.60 8.87 -7.42
CA GLY A 129 -4.72 8.46 -8.26
C GLY A 129 -5.93 7.94 -7.48
N ASN A 130 -6.45 8.69 -6.53
CA ASN A 130 -7.58 8.34 -5.64
C ASN A 130 -7.32 7.09 -4.78
N SER A 131 -6.06 6.69 -4.61
CA SER A 131 -5.70 5.55 -3.75
C SER A 131 -5.79 5.94 -2.27
N ALA A 132 -6.01 4.93 -1.42
CA ALA A 132 -6.11 5.12 0.02
C ALA A 132 -5.20 4.15 0.77
N ALA A 133 -4.56 4.64 1.84
CA ALA A 133 -3.74 3.83 2.73
C ALA A 133 -4.09 4.08 4.18
N ASN A 134 -4.18 3.01 4.96
CA ASN A 134 -4.25 3.05 6.41
C ASN A 134 -3.04 2.30 6.97
N ILE A 135 -2.12 3.03 7.61
CA ILE A 135 -0.85 2.49 8.09
C ILE A 135 -0.75 2.70 9.59
N THR A 136 -0.44 1.63 10.29
CA THR A 136 -0.25 1.60 11.75
C THR A 136 1.13 1.08 12.11
N GLY A 137 1.51 1.17 13.38
CA GLY A 137 2.75 0.60 13.90
C GLY A 137 3.85 1.61 14.19
N THR A 138 5.09 1.26 13.90
CA THR A 138 6.26 2.08 14.24
C THR A 138 7.28 2.12 13.11
N THR A 139 7.92 3.28 12.95
CA THR A 139 9.06 3.44 12.04
C THR A 139 10.00 4.52 12.54
N LYS A 140 11.27 4.46 12.18
CA LYS A 140 12.21 5.54 12.51
C LYS A 140 12.11 6.68 11.50
N TYR A 141 12.15 6.38 10.22
CA TYR A 141 12.08 7.35 9.14
C TYR A 141 10.87 7.09 8.24
N TYR A 142 10.02 8.07 8.10
CA TYR A 142 8.83 8.00 7.25
C TYR A 142 8.87 9.05 6.16
N THR A 143 8.90 8.62 4.91
CA THR A 143 8.79 9.52 3.75
C THR A 143 7.51 9.20 2.98
N LEU A 144 6.62 10.20 2.87
CA LEU A 144 5.33 10.07 2.19
C LEU A 144 5.22 11.11 1.06
N PHE A 145 4.89 10.61 -0.14
CA PHE A 145 4.45 11.41 -1.28
C PHE A 145 3.00 11.08 -1.61
N ALA A 146 2.08 11.99 -1.38
CA ALA A 146 0.66 11.84 -1.65
C ALA A 146 0.20 12.82 -2.72
N THR A 147 -0.43 12.35 -3.80
CA THR A 147 -0.87 13.22 -4.89
C THR A 147 -2.17 12.73 -5.53
N SER A 148 -2.79 13.59 -6.35
CA SER A 148 -3.95 13.23 -7.18
C SER A 148 -5.11 12.63 -6.37
N LYS A 149 -5.55 13.38 -5.34
CA LYS A 149 -6.65 13.01 -4.43
C LYS A 149 -6.40 11.71 -3.63
N ALA A 150 -5.14 11.35 -3.42
CA ALA A 150 -4.79 10.25 -2.53
C ALA A 150 -5.18 10.56 -1.08
N LYS A 151 -5.54 9.54 -0.32
CA LYS A 151 -5.84 9.65 1.12
C LYS A 151 -4.96 8.71 1.90
N VAL A 152 -4.17 9.26 2.82
CA VAL A 152 -3.26 8.46 3.67
C VAL A 152 -3.56 8.74 5.13
N ASP A 153 -3.97 7.73 5.84
CA ASP A 153 -4.14 7.77 7.29
C ASP A 153 -3.01 6.99 7.97
N SER A 154 -2.06 7.72 8.53
CA SER A 154 -0.97 7.20 9.34
C SER A 154 -0.90 7.89 10.71
N ARG A 155 -2.05 8.27 11.27
CA ARG A 155 -2.14 8.89 12.61
C ARG A 155 -1.66 7.98 13.73
N THR A 156 -1.76 6.68 13.54
CA THR A 156 -1.37 5.66 14.51
C THR A 156 -0.04 4.97 14.16
N LEU A 157 0.67 5.49 13.17
CA LEU A 157 2.04 5.15 12.86
C LEU A 157 2.96 6.11 13.64
N GLU A 158 3.62 5.63 14.68
CA GLU A 158 4.59 6.41 15.42
C GLU A 158 5.92 6.47 14.65
N ALA A 159 6.28 7.66 14.18
CA ALA A 159 7.52 7.88 13.44
C ALA A 159 8.39 8.94 14.12
N MET A 160 9.71 8.71 14.20
CA MET A 160 10.65 9.68 14.80
C MET A 160 10.86 10.88 13.86
N ASP A 161 11.16 10.61 12.59
CA ASP A 161 11.42 11.62 11.56
C ASP A 161 10.43 11.43 10.41
N VAL A 162 9.60 12.43 10.14
CA VAL A 162 8.57 12.39 9.10
C VAL A 162 8.83 13.47 8.07
N ARG A 163 8.89 13.05 6.81
CA ARG A 163 8.82 13.93 5.65
C ARG A 163 7.58 13.61 4.84
N VAL A 164 6.68 14.58 4.72
CA VAL A 164 5.46 14.45 3.92
C VAL A 164 5.34 15.55 2.89
N GLU A 165 5.07 15.14 1.65
CA GLU A 165 4.76 16.03 0.53
C GLU A 165 3.39 15.64 -0.02
N ALA A 166 2.43 16.56 0.06
CA ALA A 166 1.08 16.35 -0.43
C ALA A 166 0.75 17.37 -1.52
N ALA A 167 0.17 16.93 -2.62
CA ALA A 167 -0.20 17.80 -3.73
C ALA A 167 -1.49 17.34 -4.44
N SER A 168 -2.06 18.24 -5.26
CA SER A 168 -3.18 17.95 -6.15
C SER A 168 -4.39 17.34 -5.41
N GLY A 169 -4.82 18.01 -4.33
CA GLY A 169 -5.98 17.65 -3.55
C GLY A 169 -5.81 16.36 -2.71
N ALA A 170 -4.59 15.93 -2.46
CA ALA A 170 -4.32 14.80 -1.57
C ALA A 170 -4.54 15.17 -0.10
N GLU A 171 -4.83 14.20 0.72
CA GLU A 171 -5.09 14.32 2.14
C GLU A 171 -4.19 13.33 2.90
N ALA A 172 -3.33 13.86 3.79
CA ALA A 172 -2.38 13.07 4.54
C ALA A 172 -2.50 13.33 6.04
N TYR A 173 -2.63 12.28 6.83
CA TYR A 173 -2.58 12.31 8.29
C TYR A 173 -1.32 11.60 8.77
N VAL A 174 -0.49 12.27 9.56
CA VAL A 174 0.80 11.75 10.04
C VAL A 174 0.99 11.97 11.54
N CYS A 175 1.85 11.16 12.15
CA CYS A 175 2.27 11.33 13.54
C CYS A 175 3.80 11.35 13.60
N ALA A 176 4.39 12.38 14.22
CA ALA A 176 5.82 12.53 14.37
C ALA A 176 6.21 12.80 15.82
N THR A 177 7.29 12.18 16.29
CA THR A 177 7.75 12.35 17.68
C THR A 177 8.96 13.28 17.82
N GLU A 178 9.85 13.38 16.82
CA GLU A 178 11.07 14.20 16.93
C GLU A 178 11.16 15.27 15.83
N ARG A 179 11.01 14.90 14.57
CA ARG A 179 11.15 15.81 13.43
C ARG A 179 10.00 15.68 12.46
N LEU A 180 9.49 16.81 11.98
CA LEU A 180 8.41 16.86 11.01
C LEU A 180 8.71 17.90 9.92
N GLN A 181 8.80 17.44 8.68
CA GLN A 181 8.91 18.28 7.50
C GLN A 181 7.70 18.07 6.60
N MET A 182 6.95 19.15 6.32
CA MET A 182 5.71 19.09 5.57
C MET A 182 5.74 20.07 4.40
N THR A 183 5.28 19.61 3.25
CA THR A 183 5.01 20.47 2.08
C THR A 183 3.61 20.15 1.57
N SER A 184 2.72 21.14 1.57
CA SER A 184 1.35 21.01 1.04
C SER A 184 1.18 21.95 -0.14
N ASP A 185 0.75 21.45 -1.28
CA ASP A 185 0.61 22.20 -2.52
C ASP A 185 -0.69 21.86 -3.26
N THR A 186 -1.15 22.78 -4.10
CA THR A 186 -2.26 22.57 -5.05
C THR A 186 -3.50 21.97 -4.39
N GLY A 187 -4.00 22.65 -3.33
CA GLY A 187 -5.23 22.27 -2.63
C GLY A 187 -5.13 20.98 -1.80
N ALA A 188 -3.93 20.49 -1.51
CA ALA A 188 -3.76 19.35 -0.62
C ALA A 188 -3.89 19.76 0.85
N ALA A 189 -4.14 18.80 1.72
CA ALA A 189 -4.25 18.99 3.15
C ALA A 189 -3.35 18.00 3.92
N ILE A 190 -2.54 18.51 4.84
CA ILE A 190 -1.76 17.71 5.77
C ILE A 190 -2.27 17.97 7.18
N PHE A 191 -2.55 16.89 7.88
CA PHE A 191 -2.94 16.87 9.28
C PHE A 191 -1.88 16.12 10.08
N TYR A 192 -1.37 16.72 11.14
CA TYR A 192 -0.35 16.07 11.94
C TYR A 192 -0.69 16.06 13.43
N ARG A 193 -0.21 15.04 14.11
CA ARG A 193 -0.22 14.89 15.57
C ARG A 193 1.18 14.59 16.10
N GLY A 194 1.30 14.64 17.42
CA GLY A 194 2.56 14.50 18.12
C GLY A 194 3.19 15.85 18.47
N GLU A 195 4.29 15.81 19.21
CA GLU A 195 5.02 16.98 19.70
C GLU A 195 6.47 16.99 19.20
N PRO A 196 6.72 17.03 17.87
CA PRO A 196 8.06 17.01 17.35
C PRO A 196 8.82 18.28 17.75
N SER A 197 10.05 18.13 18.22
CA SER A 197 10.92 19.25 18.62
C SER A 197 11.35 20.13 17.44
N ILE A 198 11.34 19.60 16.22
CA ILE A 198 11.68 20.29 14.98
C ILE A 198 10.54 20.18 14.00
N VAL A 199 9.89 21.33 13.68
CA VAL A 199 8.84 21.40 12.67
C VAL A 199 9.26 22.35 11.56
N ARG A 200 9.18 21.87 10.31
CA ARG A 200 9.32 22.70 9.10
C ARG A 200 8.10 22.48 8.22
N SER A 201 7.43 23.57 7.86
CA SER A 201 6.22 23.51 7.05
C SER A 201 6.24 24.53 5.93
N SER A 202 5.69 24.14 4.78
CA SER A 202 5.47 25.00 3.62
C SER A 202 4.13 24.67 3.00
N ALA A 203 3.23 25.66 2.94
CA ALA A 203 1.95 25.53 2.25
C ALA A 203 1.92 26.51 1.07
N LYS A 204 1.56 26.01 -0.12
CA LYS A 204 1.51 26.76 -1.37
C LYS A 204 0.21 26.48 -2.12
N MET A 205 -0.22 27.35 -2.99
CA MET A 205 -1.33 27.16 -3.93
C MET A 205 -2.58 26.51 -3.29
N MET A 206 -3.10 27.12 -2.22
CA MET A 206 -4.24 26.66 -1.42
C MET A 206 -3.99 25.34 -0.64
N GLY A 207 -2.76 24.89 -0.51
CA GLY A 207 -2.41 23.81 0.40
C GLY A 207 -2.62 24.21 1.86
N THR A 208 -2.99 23.27 2.72
CA THR A 208 -3.22 23.51 4.15
C THR A 208 -2.41 22.55 5.00
N ILE A 209 -1.99 23.00 6.18
CA ILE A 209 -1.29 22.18 7.18
C ILE A 209 -1.89 22.51 8.54
N ASN A 210 -2.42 21.52 9.21
CA ASN A 210 -3.15 21.65 10.46
C ASN A 210 -2.63 20.67 11.51
N SER A 211 -2.44 21.16 12.74
CA SER A 211 -2.27 20.26 13.90
C SER A 211 -3.65 19.77 14.37
N ILE A 212 -3.75 18.49 14.67
CA ILE A 212 -5.00 17.87 15.13
C ILE A 212 -4.95 17.41 16.60
N GLY A 213 -3.99 17.95 17.38
CA GLY A 213 -3.83 17.64 18.80
C GLY A 213 -3.14 16.29 19.05
N GLN A 214 -3.08 15.93 20.32
CA GLN A 214 -2.52 14.66 20.82
C GLN A 214 -3.40 13.46 20.49
#